data_8430e54f6471e1f0249ad3ed38a44cbd
#
_entry.id   8430e54f6471e1f0249ad3ed38a44cbd
#
_cell.length_a   1.000
_cell.length_b   1.000
_cell.length_c   1.000
_cell.angle_alpha   90.00
_cell.angle_beta   90.00
_cell.angle_gamma   90.00
#
_symmetry.space_group_name_H-M   'P 1'
#
loop_
_entity.id
_entity.type
_entity.pdbx_description
1 polymer ?
#
loop_
_entity_poly.entity_id
_entity_poly.type
_entity_poly.pdbx_seq_one_letter_code
_entity_poly.pdbx_strand_id
1 'polypeptide(L)'
;ELISTYKAMPKAEAQRILEIRVKRMFNTPDTKQQTDQFSRDLDANCGWAGIEFLAHIMKDLDAVKALIAKVQERVDREAGLTSENRFWSAQVTATLSGLILAKQYGLIKYNIEPIFKWIIGEVKINKTRVEDMSASVEQTLNDYLNENWGNILWIKSTDDLRSKNTDAESIVIPESMPRGQLVARYETDVKKVYLVLKPLKEWCGK
;
A
#
# COMPACT_ATOMS: atom_id res chain seq x y z
N GLU A 1 0.51 15.41 3.95
CA GLU A 1 0.73 14.22 3.11
C GLU A 1 1.26 13.09 3.98
N LEU A 2 0.36 12.23 4.46
CA LEU A 2 0.70 11.15 5.39
C LEU A 2 1.70 10.15 4.76
N ILE A 3 1.51 9.78 3.50
CA ILE A 3 2.38 8.80 2.82
C ILE A 3 3.80 9.33 2.61
N SER A 4 3.99 10.63 2.38
CA SER A 4 5.33 11.22 2.24
C SER A 4 6.10 11.26 3.55
N THR A 5 5.41 11.23 4.69
CA THR A 5 6.01 11.21 6.02
C THR A 5 6.53 9.80 6.38
N TYR A 6 6.07 8.76 5.68
CA TYR A 6 6.42 7.35 5.93
C TYR A 6 7.45 6.82 4.92
N LYS A 7 8.49 7.59 4.58
CA LYS A 7 9.56 7.15 3.64
C LYS A 7 10.21 5.79 3.97
N ALA A 8 10.01 5.29 5.18
CA ALA A 8 10.53 3.99 5.64
C ALA A 8 9.44 2.93 5.88
N MET A 9 8.19 3.19 5.43
CA MET A 9 7.09 2.25 5.67
C MET A 9 7.18 1.06 4.71
N PRO A 10 7.10 -0.19 5.20
CA PRO A 10 7.02 -1.37 4.34
C PRO A 10 5.85 -1.28 3.36
N LYS A 11 6.04 -1.72 2.12
CA LYS A 11 5.00 -1.71 1.06
C LYS A 11 3.66 -2.27 1.54
N ALA A 12 3.70 -3.37 2.30
CA ALA A 12 2.50 -4.02 2.84
C ALA A 12 1.72 -3.15 3.84
N GLU A 13 2.39 -2.26 4.56
CA GLU A 13 1.74 -1.31 5.48
C GLU A 13 1.19 -0.10 4.73
N ALA A 14 1.95 0.43 3.76
CA ALA A 14 1.49 1.52 2.91
C ALA A 14 0.20 1.15 2.16
N GLN A 15 0.06 -0.10 1.73
CA GLN A 15 -1.15 -0.60 1.07
C GLN A 15 -2.39 -0.72 1.96
N ARG A 16 -2.26 -0.58 3.28
CA ARG A 16 -3.39 -0.51 4.22
C ARG A 16 -3.99 0.88 4.36
N ILE A 17 -3.28 1.90 3.87
CA ILE A 17 -3.69 3.30 3.95
C ILE A 17 -4.14 3.76 2.57
N LEU A 18 -5.38 4.21 2.45
CA LEU A 18 -5.90 4.87 1.27
C LEU A 18 -5.98 6.37 1.56
N GLU A 19 -5.07 7.14 0.97
CA GLU A 19 -5.06 8.59 1.09
C GLU A 19 -5.94 9.21 0.01
N ILE A 20 -7.01 9.90 0.43
CA ILE A 20 -7.90 10.59 -0.48
C ILE A 20 -7.68 12.11 -0.34
N ARG A 21 -7.30 12.76 -1.43
CA ARG A 21 -7.06 14.19 -1.47
C ARG A 21 -8.35 14.96 -1.72
N VAL A 22 -8.73 15.75 -0.75
CA VAL A 22 -9.88 16.67 -0.87
C VAL A 22 -9.35 18.09 -1.08
N LYS A 23 -9.81 18.75 -2.13
CA LYS A 23 -9.50 20.18 -2.35
C LYS A 23 -10.16 20.99 -1.24
N ARG A 24 -9.39 21.87 -0.61
CA ARG A 24 -9.97 22.83 0.33
C ARG A 24 -10.96 23.72 -0.41
N MET A 25 -12.17 23.84 0.13
CA MET A 25 -13.10 24.88 -0.29
C MET A 25 -12.53 26.25 0.13
N PHE A 26 -12.78 27.27 -0.68
CA PHE A 26 -12.36 28.62 -0.33
C PHE A 26 -12.99 29.03 1.00
N ASN A 27 -12.16 29.57 1.89
CA ASN A 27 -12.60 30.00 3.23
C ASN A 27 -13.24 31.42 3.12
N THR A 28 -14.48 31.45 2.63
CA THR A 28 -15.29 32.68 2.59
C THR A 28 -16.23 32.71 3.78
N PRO A 29 -16.71 33.89 4.22
CA PRO A 29 -17.69 33.99 5.31
C PRO A 29 -18.93 33.11 5.06
N ASP A 30 -19.41 33.04 3.83
CA ASP A 30 -20.56 32.25 3.43
C ASP A 30 -20.29 30.74 3.57
N THR A 31 -19.10 30.26 3.21
CA THR A 31 -18.74 28.85 3.37
C THR A 31 -18.60 28.46 4.83
N LYS A 32 -18.15 29.36 5.71
CA LYS A 32 -18.12 29.13 7.15
C LYS A 32 -19.54 28.95 7.71
N GLN A 33 -20.45 29.87 7.38
CA GLN A 33 -21.83 29.78 7.83
C GLN A 33 -22.52 28.49 7.36
N GLN A 34 -22.32 28.10 6.09
CA GLN A 34 -22.83 26.85 5.54
C GLN A 34 -22.26 25.62 6.25
N THR A 35 -20.96 25.62 6.59
CA THR A 35 -20.31 24.53 7.31
C THR A 35 -20.86 24.43 8.73
N ASP A 36 -21.02 25.55 9.43
CA ASP A 36 -21.57 25.59 10.79
C ASP A 36 -23.04 25.11 10.81
N GLN A 37 -23.82 25.48 9.79
CA GLN A 37 -25.21 25.02 9.66
C GLN A 37 -25.23 23.50 9.35
N PHE A 38 -24.41 23.04 8.42
CA PHE A 38 -24.28 21.62 8.11
C PHE A 38 -23.92 20.79 9.34
N SER A 39 -22.99 21.25 10.16
CA SER A 39 -22.60 20.56 11.41
C SER A 39 -23.77 20.43 12.38
N ARG A 40 -24.53 21.53 12.57
CA ARG A 40 -25.74 21.51 13.43
C ARG A 40 -26.81 20.56 12.90
N ASP A 41 -27.04 20.58 11.58
CA ASP A 41 -28.03 19.71 10.93
C ASP A 41 -27.61 18.24 11.04
N LEU A 42 -26.31 17.94 10.93
CA LEU A 42 -25.77 16.61 11.10
C LEU A 42 -25.96 16.09 12.53
N ASP A 43 -25.65 16.90 13.52
CA ASP A 43 -25.81 16.56 14.94
C ASP A 43 -27.29 16.29 15.29
N ALA A 44 -28.21 17.08 14.73
CA ALA A 44 -29.65 16.93 14.95
C ALA A 44 -30.26 15.71 14.25
N ASN A 45 -29.64 15.23 13.17
CA ASN A 45 -30.21 14.18 12.30
C ASN A 45 -29.31 12.92 12.22
N CYS A 46 -28.26 12.81 13.05
CA CYS A 46 -27.37 11.64 13.00
C CYS A 46 -28.11 10.36 13.43
N GLY A 47 -27.77 9.24 12.74
CA GLY A 47 -28.27 7.91 13.08
C GLY A 47 -29.54 7.48 12.35
N TRP A 48 -30.45 8.38 11.96
CA TRP A 48 -31.72 8.03 11.32
C TRP A 48 -31.54 7.28 10.01
N ALA A 49 -30.70 7.78 9.12
CA ALA A 49 -30.42 7.15 7.82
C ALA A 49 -29.78 5.76 7.98
N GLY A 50 -28.99 5.54 9.03
CA GLY A 50 -28.34 4.27 9.30
C GLY A 50 -29.34 3.15 9.64
N ILE A 51 -30.35 3.45 10.44
CA ILE A 51 -31.41 2.50 10.80
C ILE A 51 -32.18 2.07 9.55
N GLU A 52 -32.60 3.04 8.75
CA GLU A 52 -33.34 2.78 7.50
C GLU A 52 -32.48 2.00 6.50
N PHE A 53 -31.20 2.35 6.35
CA PHE A 53 -30.26 1.65 5.50
C PHE A 53 -30.10 0.19 5.91
N LEU A 54 -29.91 -0.10 7.20
CA LEU A 54 -29.81 -1.46 7.72
C LEU A 54 -31.10 -2.26 7.54
N ALA A 55 -32.27 -1.63 7.76
CA ALA A 55 -33.53 -2.29 7.52
C ALA A 55 -33.70 -2.72 6.07
N HIS A 56 -33.22 -1.93 5.11
CA HIS A 56 -33.21 -2.31 3.70
C HIS A 56 -32.22 -3.45 3.40
N ILE A 57 -31.01 -3.41 3.94
CA ILE A 57 -30.01 -4.48 3.76
C ILE A 57 -30.56 -5.82 4.25
N MET A 58 -31.21 -5.83 5.42
CA MET A 58 -31.74 -7.05 6.04
C MET A 58 -32.89 -7.71 5.26
N LYS A 59 -33.55 -6.98 4.34
CA LYS A 59 -34.62 -7.54 3.51
C LYS A 59 -34.10 -8.53 2.47
N ASP A 60 -32.90 -8.30 1.91
CA ASP A 60 -32.35 -9.16 0.86
C ASP A 60 -30.80 -9.13 0.92
N LEU A 61 -30.23 -9.92 1.81
CA LEU A 61 -28.78 -10.04 1.98
C LEU A 61 -28.08 -10.65 0.76
N ASP A 62 -28.76 -11.51 0.01
CA ASP A 62 -28.13 -12.17 -1.13
C ASP A 62 -28.03 -11.22 -2.32
N ALA A 63 -29.02 -10.37 -2.55
CA ALA A 63 -28.91 -9.30 -3.53
C ALA A 63 -27.79 -8.29 -3.16
N VAL A 64 -27.65 -7.96 -1.88
CA VAL A 64 -26.57 -7.08 -1.38
C VAL A 64 -25.20 -7.71 -1.64
N LYS A 65 -25.00 -9.00 -1.32
CA LYS A 65 -23.75 -9.72 -1.60
C LYS A 65 -23.42 -9.75 -3.09
N ALA A 66 -24.43 -10.04 -3.93
CA ALA A 66 -24.26 -10.06 -5.37
C ALA A 66 -23.88 -8.68 -5.93
N LEU A 67 -24.45 -7.60 -5.39
CA LEU A 67 -24.06 -6.24 -5.74
C LEU A 67 -22.62 -5.94 -5.33
N ILE A 68 -22.21 -6.27 -4.10
CA ILE A 68 -20.85 -6.07 -3.60
C ILE A 68 -19.84 -6.78 -4.52
N ALA A 69 -20.09 -8.03 -4.91
CA ALA A 69 -19.24 -8.78 -5.81
C ALA A 69 -19.07 -8.09 -7.18
N LYS A 70 -20.17 -7.60 -7.77
CA LYS A 70 -20.14 -6.84 -9.04
C LYS A 70 -19.37 -5.53 -8.91
N VAL A 71 -19.54 -4.82 -7.79
CA VAL A 71 -18.82 -3.56 -7.52
C VAL A 71 -17.34 -3.84 -7.35
N GLN A 72 -16.96 -4.90 -6.64
CA GLN A 72 -15.57 -5.30 -6.48
C GLN A 72 -14.90 -5.60 -7.82
N GLU A 73 -15.55 -6.42 -8.66
CA GLU A 73 -15.04 -6.72 -10.00
C GLU A 73 -14.83 -5.45 -10.85
N ARG A 74 -15.78 -4.50 -10.78
CA ARG A 74 -15.65 -3.23 -11.46
C ARG A 74 -14.50 -2.38 -10.91
N VAL A 75 -14.37 -2.27 -9.60
CA VAL A 75 -13.29 -1.53 -8.91
C VAL A 75 -11.93 -2.10 -9.29
N ASP A 76 -11.75 -3.42 -9.17
CA ASP A 76 -10.48 -4.08 -9.44
C ASP A 76 -10.08 -3.91 -10.92
N ARG A 77 -11.03 -4.06 -11.83
CA ARG A 77 -10.80 -3.87 -13.26
C ARG A 77 -10.46 -2.42 -13.60
N GLU A 78 -11.24 -1.43 -13.12
CA GLU A 78 -11.05 -0.03 -13.48
C GLU A 78 -9.83 0.60 -12.80
N ALA A 79 -9.49 0.20 -11.57
CA ALA A 79 -8.30 0.68 -10.87
C ALA A 79 -7.04 -0.16 -11.16
N GLY A 80 -7.18 -1.31 -11.85
CA GLY A 80 -6.08 -2.22 -12.13
C GLY A 80 -5.50 -2.83 -10.86
N LEU A 81 -6.36 -3.21 -9.90
CA LEU A 81 -5.94 -3.79 -8.63
C LEU A 81 -5.69 -5.30 -8.79
N THR A 82 -4.72 -5.79 -8.02
CA THR A 82 -4.33 -7.20 -7.95
C THR A 82 -4.49 -7.72 -6.51
N SER A 83 -4.16 -8.99 -6.29
CA SER A 83 -4.17 -9.60 -4.95
C SER A 83 -3.30 -8.85 -3.93
N GLU A 84 -2.26 -8.15 -4.37
CA GLU A 84 -1.42 -7.31 -3.51
C GLU A 84 -2.20 -6.11 -2.95
N ASN A 85 -3.16 -5.58 -3.72
CA ASN A 85 -3.93 -4.38 -3.37
C ASN A 85 -5.25 -4.70 -2.65
N ARG A 86 -5.41 -5.89 -2.09
CA ARG A 86 -6.66 -6.41 -1.50
C ARG A 86 -7.31 -5.48 -0.47
N PHE A 87 -6.52 -4.74 0.30
CA PHE A 87 -7.04 -3.82 1.31
C PHE A 87 -7.71 -2.61 0.67
N TRP A 88 -7.11 -2.03 -0.37
CA TRP A 88 -7.74 -0.94 -1.13
C TRP A 88 -8.97 -1.42 -1.88
N SER A 89 -8.89 -2.59 -2.52
CA SER A 89 -10.06 -3.22 -3.16
C SER A 89 -11.23 -3.35 -2.18
N ALA A 90 -11.00 -3.89 -0.98
CA ALA A 90 -12.03 -4.07 0.03
C ALA A 90 -12.61 -2.73 0.54
N GLN A 91 -11.76 -1.75 0.87
CA GLN A 91 -12.19 -0.44 1.38
C GLN A 91 -13.02 0.32 0.33
N VAL A 92 -12.54 0.38 -0.90
CA VAL A 92 -13.20 1.09 -2.00
C VAL A 92 -14.50 0.39 -2.37
N THR A 93 -14.50 -0.94 -2.45
CA THR A 93 -15.70 -1.73 -2.71
C THR A 93 -16.76 -1.49 -1.64
N ALA A 94 -16.40 -1.52 -0.36
CA ALA A 94 -17.35 -1.27 0.73
C ALA A 94 -17.96 0.13 0.64
N THR A 95 -17.13 1.17 0.42
CA THR A 95 -17.58 2.55 0.29
C THR A 95 -18.51 2.73 -0.90
N LEU A 96 -18.13 2.26 -2.08
CA LEU A 96 -18.92 2.42 -3.30
C LEU A 96 -20.19 1.59 -3.29
N SER A 97 -20.15 0.38 -2.73
CA SER A 97 -21.36 -0.44 -2.55
C SER A 97 -22.35 0.23 -1.62
N GLY A 98 -21.86 0.80 -0.51
CA GLY A 98 -22.70 1.57 0.41
C GLY A 98 -23.38 2.75 -0.27
N LEU A 99 -22.66 3.53 -1.09
CA LEU A 99 -23.22 4.63 -1.86
C LEU A 99 -24.28 4.17 -2.87
N ILE A 100 -24.00 3.08 -3.59
CA ILE A 100 -24.94 2.52 -4.57
C ILE A 100 -26.24 2.04 -3.89
N LEU A 101 -26.10 1.31 -2.79
CA LEU A 101 -27.24 0.85 -1.99
C LEU A 101 -28.04 2.02 -1.43
N ALA A 102 -27.39 3.03 -0.85
CA ALA A 102 -28.06 4.22 -0.33
C ALA A 102 -28.86 4.95 -1.41
N LYS A 103 -28.35 4.98 -2.65
CA LYS A 103 -29.10 5.53 -3.79
C LYS A 103 -30.28 4.65 -4.19
N GLN A 104 -30.08 3.33 -4.25
CA GLN A 104 -31.18 2.39 -4.59
C GLN A 104 -32.31 2.43 -3.57
N TYR A 105 -31.98 2.66 -2.30
CA TYR A 105 -32.93 2.80 -1.21
C TYR A 105 -33.57 4.21 -1.11
N GLY A 106 -33.17 5.13 -2.00
CA GLY A 106 -33.70 6.49 -2.02
C GLY A 106 -33.18 7.42 -0.93
N LEU A 107 -32.18 6.98 -0.15
CA LEU A 107 -31.59 7.78 0.93
C LEU A 107 -30.73 8.94 0.40
N ILE A 108 -30.19 8.79 -0.80
CA ILE A 108 -29.43 9.84 -1.50
C ILE A 108 -29.95 10.03 -2.92
N LYS A 109 -29.88 11.29 -3.43
CA LYS A 109 -30.45 11.64 -4.74
C LYS A 109 -29.38 12.05 -5.78
N TYR A 110 -28.14 12.29 -5.37
CA TYR A 110 -27.09 12.76 -6.28
C TYR A 110 -26.56 11.64 -7.19
N ASN A 111 -25.84 12.05 -8.24
CA ASN A 111 -25.20 11.12 -9.15
C ASN A 111 -23.91 10.54 -8.54
N ILE A 112 -23.82 9.21 -8.49
CA ILE A 112 -22.66 8.50 -7.90
C ILE A 112 -21.50 8.35 -8.90
N GLU A 113 -21.77 8.33 -10.19
CA GLU A 113 -20.74 8.05 -11.20
C GLU A 113 -19.54 9.01 -11.18
N PRO A 114 -19.69 10.34 -10.96
CA PRO A 114 -18.56 11.23 -10.77
C PRO A 114 -17.73 10.88 -9.53
N ILE A 115 -18.37 10.47 -8.44
CA ILE A 115 -17.71 10.07 -7.19
C ILE A 115 -16.93 8.77 -7.42
N PHE A 116 -17.55 7.81 -8.11
CA PHE A 116 -16.92 6.56 -8.49
C PHE A 116 -15.62 6.82 -9.27
N LYS A 117 -15.70 7.59 -10.35
CA LYS A 117 -14.53 7.93 -11.19
C LYS A 117 -13.44 8.65 -10.41
N TRP A 118 -13.83 9.57 -9.52
CA TRP A 118 -12.88 10.29 -8.67
C TRP A 118 -12.14 9.34 -7.71
N ILE A 119 -12.86 8.48 -6.99
CA ILE A 119 -12.25 7.50 -6.08
C ILE A 119 -11.30 6.56 -6.83
N ILE A 120 -11.70 6.05 -8.00
CA ILE A 120 -10.83 5.21 -8.83
C ILE A 120 -9.56 5.96 -9.25
N GLY A 121 -9.68 7.25 -9.57
CA GLY A 121 -8.52 8.12 -9.86
C GLY A 121 -7.55 8.22 -8.68
N GLU A 122 -8.07 8.46 -7.47
CA GLU A 122 -7.26 8.53 -6.25
C GLU A 122 -6.57 7.20 -5.94
N VAL A 123 -7.26 6.07 -6.13
CA VAL A 123 -6.66 4.73 -5.95
C VAL A 123 -5.49 4.51 -6.91
N LYS A 124 -5.63 4.89 -8.18
CA LYS A 124 -4.53 4.80 -9.15
C LYS A 124 -3.33 5.63 -8.74
N ILE A 125 -3.55 6.87 -8.26
CA ILE A 125 -2.49 7.74 -7.76
C ILE A 125 -1.77 7.10 -6.56
N ASN A 126 -2.53 6.56 -5.61
CA ASN A 126 -1.93 5.86 -4.45
C ASN A 126 -1.11 4.64 -4.88
N LYS A 127 -1.62 3.86 -5.85
CA LYS A 127 -0.91 2.70 -6.39
C LYS A 127 0.44 3.09 -6.98
N THR A 128 0.46 4.08 -7.89
CA THR A 128 1.72 4.59 -8.49
C THR A 128 2.70 5.06 -7.41
N ARG A 129 2.24 5.79 -6.40
CA ARG A 129 3.11 6.24 -5.31
C ARG A 129 3.76 5.09 -4.54
N VAL A 130 3.01 4.03 -4.24
CA VAL A 130 3.55 2.88 -3.53
C VAL A 130 4.51 2.08 -4.41
N GLU A 131 4.27 2.03 -5.72
CA GLU A 131 5.19 1.44 -6.69
C GLU A 131 6.48 2.26 -6.79
N ASP A 132 6.40 3.59 -6.86
CA ASP A 132 7.55 4.50 -6.86
C ASP A 132 8.37 4.40 -5.56
N MET A 133 7.72 4.24 -4.40
CA MET A 133 8.42 4.01 -3.13
C MET A 133 9.22 2.69 -3.14
N SER A 134 8.68 1.64 -3.75
CA SER A 134 9.39 0.35 -3.90
C SER A 134 10.61 0.49 -4.80
N ALA A 135 10.49 1.19 -5.92
CA ALA A 135 11.61 1.50 -6.81
C ALA A 135 12.70 2.32 -6.09
N SER A 136 12.30 3.27 -5.26
CA SER A 136 13.22 4.08 -4.43
C SER A 136 14.02 3.23 -3.42
N VAL A 137 13.42 2.19 -2.84
CA VAL A 137 14.12 1.28 -1.91
C VAL A 137 15.14 0.43 -2.65
N GLU A 138 14.79 -0.10 -3.82
CA GLU A 138 15.73 -0.86 -4.67
C GLU A 138 16.90 0.03 -5.11
N GLN A 139 16.63 1.25 -5.51
CA GLN A 139 17.67 2.20 -5.90
C GLN A 139 18.57 2.56 -4.72
N THR A 140 18.00 2.84 -3.55
CA THR A 140 18.77 3.11 -2.32
C THR A 140 19.69 1.94 -1.96
N LEU A 141 19.19 0.70 -2.10
CA LEU A 141 19.99 -0.49 -1.86
C LEU A 141 21.11 -0.64 -2.88
N ASN A 142 20.84 -0.40 -4.15
CA ASN A 142 21.84 -0.42 -5.21
C ASN A 142 22.93 0.63 -4.97
N ASP A 143 22.56 1.86 -4.58
CA ASP A 143 23.51 2.93 -4.27
C ASP A 143 24.39 2.53 -3.08
N TYR A 144 23.81 1.99 -2.01
CA TYR A 144 24.55 1.47 -0.86
C TYR A 144 25.56 0.37 -1.22
N LEU A 145 25.14 -0.60 -2.01
CA LEU A 145 26.01 -1.70 -2.44
C LEU A 145 27.12 -1.21 -3.38
N ASN A 146 26.81 -0.28 -4.29
CA ASN A 146 27.80 0.31 -5.20
C ASN A 146 28.87 1.12 -4.46
N GLU A 147 28.48 1.98 -3.52
CA GLU A 147 29.42 2.75 -2.70
C GLU A 147 30.33 1.84 -1.85
N ASN A 148 29.79 0.70 -1.41
CA ASN A 148 30.50 -0.22 -0.52
C ASN A 148 31.00 -1.48 -1.23
N TRP A 149 31.13 -1.47 -2.56
CA TRP A 149 31.46 -2.65 -3.37
C TRP A 149 32.72 -3.40 -2.87
N GLY A 150 33.76 -2.67 -2.48
CA GLY A 150 35.00 -3.23 -1.93
C GLY A 150 34.88 -3.87 -0.55
N ASN A 151 33.74 -3.71 0.13
CA ASN A 151 33.47 -4.22 1.48
C ASN A 151 32.44 -5.34 1.48
N ILE A 152 32.16 -5.90 0.31
CA ILE A 152 31.25 -7.06 0.12
C ILE A 152 32.10 -8.34 0.11
N LEU A 153 31.71 -9.31 0.93
CA LEU A 153 32.28 -10.65 0.92
C LEU A 153 31.61 -11.50 -0.16
N TRP A 154 32.38 -11.95 -1.12
CA TRP A 154 31.92 -12.82 -2.22
C TRP A 154 32.28 -14.26 -1.92
N ILE A 155 31.30 -15.15 -1.84
CA ILE A 155 31.49 -16.57 -1.54
C ILE A 155 30.57 -17.43 -2.42
N LYS A 156 30.90 -18.70 -2.52
CA LYS A 156 29.96 -19.75 -2.96
C LYS A 156 29.16 -20.27 -1.79
N SER A 157 27.91 -20.65 -2.02
CA SER A 157 27.06 -21.23 -0.98
C SER A 157 27.67 -22.54 -0.45
N THR A 158 27.52 -22.76 0.87
CA THR A 158 27.98 -23.98 1.50
C THR A 158 27.24 -25.24 1.04
N ASP A 159 26.06 -25.11 0.43
CA ASP A 159 25.25 -26.24 -0.04
C ASP A 159 25.90 -26.93 -1.24
N ASP A 160 26.57 -26.16 -2.12
CA ASP A 160 27.29 -26.71 -3.28
C ASP A 160 28.58 -27.44 -2.86
N LEU A 161 29.17 -27.04 -1.74
CA LEU A 161 30.40 -27.65 -1.19
C LEU A 161 30.12 -28.98 -0.47
N ARG A 162 28.95 -29.12 0.17
CA ARG A 162 28.52 -30.37 0.82
C ARG A 162 28.23 -31.49 -0.17
N SER A 163 27.86 -31.17 -1.40
CA SER A 163 27.54 -32.14 -2.44
C SER A 163 28.75 -32.84 -3.04
N LYS A 164 29.96 -32.29 -2.90
CA LYS A 164 31.15 -32.75 -3.63
C LYS A 164 32.22 -33.44 -2.79
N ASN A 165 32.20 -33.33 -1.46
CA ASN A 165 33.23 -33.98 -0.61
C ASN A 165 32.67 -34.46 0.72
N THR A 166 32.66 -35.76 0.91
CA THR A 166 32.16 -36.46 2.12
C THR A 166 33.13 -36.40 3.29
N ASP A 167 34.40 -36.03 3.13
CA ASP A 167 35.43 -36.21 4.18
C ASP A 167 36.40 -35.06 4.41
N ALA A 168 36.16 -33.87 3.89
CA ALA A 168 36.99 -32.70 4.19
C ALA A 168 36.17 -31.60 4.91
N GLU A 169 36.71 -31.08 6.01
CA GLU A 169 36.27 -29.81 6.55
C GLU A 169 36.25 -28.78 5.42
N SER A 170 35.08 -28.43 4.93
CA SER A 170 34.92 -27.56 3.78
C SER A 170 35.33 -26.15 4.17
N ILE A 171 36.57 -25.79 3.90
CA ILE A 171 37.09 -24.43 3.99
C ILE A 171 36.42 -23.64 2.86
N VAL A 172 35.48 -22.78 3.21
CA VAL A 172 34.90 -21.81 2.26
C VAL A 172 35.98 -20.79 1.91
N ILE A 173 36.55 -20.89 0.73
CA ILE A 173 37.51 -19.91 0.23
C ILE A 173 36.71 -18.73 -0.36
N PRO A 174 36.79 -17.52 0.21
CA PRO A 174 36.11 -16.35 -0.38
C PRO A 174 36.68 -16.03 -1.74
N GLU A 175 35.83 -15.73 -2.71
CA GLU A 175 36.27 -15.24 -4.03
C GLU A 175 36.86 -13.84 -3.92
N SER A 176 36.39 -13.04 -2.95
CA SER A 176 36.89 -11.71 -2.64
C SER A 176 36.71 -11.41 -1.15
N MET A 177 37.81 -10.91 -0.53
CA MET A 177 37.80 -10.46 0.88
C MET A 177 37.43 -8.97 0.96
N PRO A 178 36.62 -8.56 1.97
CA PRO A 178 36.34 -7.14 2.21
C PRO A 178 37.61 -6.36 2.51
N ARG A 179 37.73 -5.16 1.94
CA ARG A 179 38.89 -4.26 2.19
C ARG A 179 38.77 -3.50 3.51
N GLY A 180 37.57 -3.46 4.09
CA GLY A 180 37.27 -2.77 5.36
C GLY A 180 36.16 -3.47 6.12
N GLN A 181 35.28 -2.68 6.75
CA GLN A 181 34.14 -3.21 7.50
C GLN A 181 33.21 -3.97 6.57
N LEU A 182 32.89 -5.23 6.91
CA LEU A 182 31.92 -6.02 6.17
C LEU A 182 30.55 -5.35 6.15
N VAL A 183 30.01 -5.10 4.97
CA VAL A 183 28.69 -4.49 4.77
C VAL A 183 27.64 -5.47 4.22
N ALA A 184 28.10 -6.43 3.42
CA ALA A 184 27.24 -7.45 2.84
C ALA A 184 28.03 -8.73 2.54
N ARG A 185 27.31 -9.85 2.46
CA ARG A 185 27.79 -11.12 1.91
C ARG A 185 26.96 -11.46 0.68
N TYR A 186 27.60 -11.75 -0.42
CA TYR A 186 26.97 -12.19 -1.66
C TYR A 186 27.34 -13.64 -1.97
N GLU A 187 26.35 -14.48 -2.12
CA GLU A 187 26.50 -15.88 -2.54
C GLU A 187 26.29 -15.97 -4.06
N THR A 188 27.36 -16.20 -4.81
CA THR A 188 27.41 -16.08 -6.26
C THR A 188 26.62 -17.17 -7.00
N ASP A 189 26.55 -18.37 -6.42
CA ASP A 189 25.84 -19.53 -6.96
C ASP A 189 24.32 -19.46 -6.78
N VAL A 190 23.86 -19.03 -5.60
CA VAL A 190 22.42 -18.90 -5.29
C VAL A 190 21.88 -17.50 -5.51
N LYS A 191 22.74 -16.53 -5.89
CA LYS A 191 22.41 -15.12 -6.14
C LYS A 191 21.68 -14.45 -4.97
N LYS A 192 22.14 -14.73 -3.74
CA LYS A 192 21.59 -14.14 -2.51
C LYS A 192 22.53 -13.11 -1.92
N VAL A 193 21.97 -11.99 -1.48
CA VAL A 193 22.69 -10.93 -0.75
C VAL A 193 22.20 -10.92 0.69
N TYR A 194 23.14 -10.95 1.63
CA TYR A 194 22.91 -10.81 3.06
C TYR A 194 23.50 -9.49 3.53
N LEU A 195 22.67 -8.60 4.05
CA LEU A 195 23.09 -7.27 4.48
C LEU A 195 23.42 -7.25 5.97
N VAL A 196 24.49 -6.54 6.34
CA VAL A 196 24.78 -6.23 7.73
C VAL A 196 24.00 -4.98 8.12
N LEU A 197 23.00 -5.13 8.98
CA LEU A 197 22.02 -4.07 9.29
C LEU A 197 22.63 -2.83 9.93
N LYS A 198 23.68 -2.97 10.75
CA LYS A 198 24.27 -1.82 11.45
C LYS A 198 24.90 -0.81 10.47
N PRO A 199 25.83 -1.21 9.57
CA PRO A 199 26.36 -0.29 8.56
C PRO A 199 25.30 0.31 7.64
N LEU A 200 24.28 -0.49 7.26
CA LEU A 200 23.18 0.01 6.42
C LEU A 200 22.38 1.11 7.13
N LYS A 201 22.04 0.92 8.42
CA LYS A 201 21.34 1.95 9.21
C LYS A 201 22.16 3.23 9.37
N GLU A 202 23.45 3.10 9.62
CA GLU A 202 24.38 4.24 9.74
C GLU A 202 24.51 5.01 8.41
N TRP A 203 24.48 4.30 7.28
CA TRP A 203 24.50 4.91 5.95
C TRP A 203 23.18 5.61 5.59
N CYS A 204 22.02 5.00 5.89
CA CYS A 204 20.71 5.62 5.68
C CYS A 204 20.43 6.82 6.59
N GLY A 205 21.15 6.96 7.70
CA GLY A 205 20.98 8.06 8.65
C GLY A 205 21.83 9.30 8.34
N LYS A 206 22.65 9.24 7.28
CA LYS A 206 23.43 10.38 6.77
C LYS A 206 22.59 11.18 5.77
#